data_6967c14325dd315d8a62095992c845a9
#
_entry.id   6967c14325dd315d8a62095992c845a9
#
_cell.length_a   1.000
_cell.length_b   1.000
_cell.length_c   1.000
_cell.angle_alpha   90.00
_cell.angle_beta   90.00
_cell.angle_gamma   90.00
#
_symmetry.space_group_name_H-M   'P 1'
#
loop_
_entity.id
_entity.type
_entity.pdbx_description
1 polymer ?
#
loop_
_entity_poly.entity_id
_entity_poly.type
_entity_poly.pdbx_seq_one_letter_code
_entity_poly.pdbx_strand_id
1 'polypeptide(L)'
;MRQIDEKKLSQLPTFNQLLNDEFGQSGTPSRNQFDEEALTWFYGNLLRERRKELKLTQKQVAQKLGREQSYIARIERGKVDLQLTSFLRIASALGISFIPSVSASPHVM
;
A
#
# COMPACT_ATOMS: atom_id res chain seq x y z
N MET A 1 2.40 -18.01 -11.94
CA MET A 1 2.29 -16.75 -11.20
C MET A 1 3.31 -15.78 -11.73
N ARG A 2 2.90 -14.55 -12.00
CA ARG A 2 3.81 -13.56 -12.53
C ARG A 2 4.79 -13.13 -11.44
N GLN A 3 6.08 -13.11 -11.78
CA GLN A 3 7.09 -12.62 -10.84
C GLN A 3 6.98 -11.10 -10.67
N ILE A 4 7.19 -10.65 -9.44
CA ILE A 4 7.27 -9.23 -9.17
C ILE A 4 8.62 -8.73 -9.66
N ASP A 5 8.61 -7.58 -10.33
CA ASP A 5 9.84 -6.96 -10.79
C ASP A 5 10.56 -6.34 -9.60
N GLU A 6 11.61 -7.02 -9.14
CA GLU A 6 12.39 -6.57 -7.98
C GLU A 6 13.01 -5.20 -8.20
N LYS A 7 13.40 -4.89 -9.44
CA LYS A 7 13.98 -3.60 -9.75
C LYS A 7 12.96 -2.48 -9.54
N LYS A 8 11.72 -2.71 -9.94
CA LYS A 8 10.67 -1.72 -9.71
C LYS A 8 10.33 -1.59 -8.25
N LEU A 9 10.33 -2.70 -7.51
CA LEU A 9 10.10 -2.65 -6.07
C LEU A 9 11.20 -1.87 -5.37
N SER A 10 12.46 -2.02 -5.81
CA SER A 10 13.56 -1.29 -5.20
C SER A 10 13.51 0.20 -5.50
N GLN A 11 12.78 0.60 -6.54
CA GLN A 11 12.59 2.01 -6.87
C GLN A 11 11.49 2.67 -6.05
N LEU A 12 10.65 1.86 -5.38
CA LEU A 12 9.65 2.42 -4.50
C LEU A 12 10.33 2.95 -3.24
N PRO A 13 9.94 4.14 -2.78
CA PRO A 13 10.51 4.66 -1.53
C PRO A 13 10.11 3.78 -0.36
N THR A 14 10.97 3.70 0.64
CA THR A 14 10.63 2.99 1.86
C THR A 14 9.57 3.78 2.61
N PHE A 15 8.85 3.07 3.49
CA PHE A 15 7.84 3.72 4.31
C PHE A 15 8.45 4.85 5.16
N ASN A 16 9.63 4.61 5.73
CA ASN A 16 10.31 5.62 6.54
C ASN A 16 10.72 6.84 5.72
N GLN A 17 11.17 6.63 4.49
CA GLN A 17 11.52 7.75 3.62
C GLN A 17 10.30 8.61 3.32
N LEU A 18 9.18 7.97 3.00
CA LEU A 18 7.95 8.68 2.73
C LEU A 18 7.47 9.46 3.96
N LEU A 19 7.55 8.86 5.13
CA LEU A 19 7.15 9.55 6.35
C LEU A 19 8.03 10.77 6.63
N ASN A 20 9.33 10.63 6.44
CA ASN A 20 10.25 11.75 6.67
C ASN A 20 9.99 12.90 5.70
N ASP A 21 9.67 12.59 4.45
CA ASP A 21 9.42 13.60 3.44
C ASP A 21 8.07 14.31 3.65
N GLU A 22 7.04 13.55 4.06
CA GLU A 22 5.69 14.09 4.17
C GLU A 22 5.34 14.59 5.57
N PHE A 23 5.84 13.94 6.61
CA PHE A 23 5.40 14.19 7.99
C PHE A 23 6.54 14.55 8.95
N GLY A 24 7.75 14.67 8.44
CA GLY A 24 8.90 15.03 9.26
C GLY A 24 9.63 13.84 9.84
N GLN A 25 10.60 14.15 10.69
CA GLN A 25 11.49 13.16 11.24
C GLN A 25 10.80 12.22 12.22
N SER A 26 11.30 10.98 12.27
CA SER A 26 10.84 9.99 13.23
C SER A 26 11.09 10.46 14.65
N GLY A 27 10.15 10.19 15.53
CA GLY A 27 10.28 10.54 16.94
C GLY A 27 9.58 11.82 17.33
N THR A 28 9.03 12.57 16.40
CA THR A 28 8.24 13.75 16.74
C THR A 28 6.82 13.31 17.12
N PRO A 29 6.15 14.05 18.02
CA PRO A 29 4.76 13.71 18.36
C PRO A 29 3.83 13.71 17.15
N SER A 30 4.04 14.63 16.23
CA SER A 30 3.22 14.68 15.01
C SER A 30 3.42 13.44 14.15
N ARG A 31 4.63 12.87 14.13
CA ARG A 31 4.91 11.65 13.41
C ARG A 31 4.06 10.49 13.93
N ASN A 32 4.00 10.32 15.25
CA ASN A 32 3.20 9.27 15.84
C ASN A 32 1.73 9.41 15.53
N GLN A 33 1.24 10.64 15.52
CA GLN A 33 -0.16 10.92 15.22
C GLN A 33 -0.53 10.54 13.79
N PHE A 34 0.39 10.72 12.85
CA PHE A 34 0.11 10.50 11.43
C PHE A 34 0.53 9.11 10.93
N ASP A 35 1.05 8.24 11.80
CA ASP A 35 1.54 6.94 11.35
C ASP A 35 0.46 6.11 10.68
N GLU A 36 -0.75 6.08 11.24
CA GLU A 36 -1.85 5.32 10.65
C GLU A 36 -2.28 5.88 9.31
N GLU A 37 -2.39 7.20 9.22
CA GLU A 37 -2.75 7.86 7.96
C GLU A 37 -1.69 7.64 6.90
N ALA A 38 -0.42 7.71 7.31
CA ALA A 38 0.69 7.50 6.41
C ALA A 38 0.74 6.07 5.88
N LEU A 39 0.42 5.08 6.73
CA LEU A 39 0.33 3.69 6.30
C LEU A 39 -0.77 3.49 5.26
N THR A 40 -1.93 4.06 5.54
CA THR A 40 -3.07 3.96 4.62
C THR A 40 -2.73 4.59 3.28
N TRP A 41 -2.10 5.76 3.33
CA TRP A 41 -1.66 6.44 2.11
C TRP A 41 -0.62 5.62 1.35
N PHE A 42 0.37 5.07 2.07
CA PHE A 42 1.46 4.30 1.45
C PHE A 42 0.92 3.08 0.71
N TYR A 43 0.09 2.29 1.38
CA TYR A 43 -0.44 1.08 0.76
C TYR A 43 -1.46 1.37 -0.33
N GLY A 44 -2.23 2.44 -0.18
CA GLY A 44 -3.11 2.88 -1.25
C GLY A 44 -2.33 3.27 -2.49
N ASN A 45 -1.23 3.99 -2.30
CA ASN A 45 -0.37 4.41 -3.40
C ASN A 45 0.33 3.21 -4.06
N LEU A 46 0.71 2.22 -3.26
CA LEU A 46 1.30 0.99 -3.78
C LEU A 46 0.33 0.28 -4.74
N LEU A 47 -0.91 0.15 -4.35
CA LEU A 47 -1.93 -0.47 -5.19
C LEU A 47 -2.16 0.34 -6.47
N ARG A 48 -2.20 1.66 -6.34
CA ARG A 48 -2.38 2.56 -7.48
C ARG A 48 -1.26 2.42 -8.50
N GLU A 49 -0.02 2.44 -8.03
CA GLU A 49 1.13 2.35 -8.92
C GLU A 49 1.17 0.99 -9.62
N ARG A 50 0.86 -0.08 -8.91
CA ARG A 50 0.80 -1.40 -9.53
C ARG A 50 -0.31 -1.49 -10.56
N ARG A 51 -1.46 -0.90 -10.26
CA ARG A 51 -2.56 -0.85 -11.21
C ARG A 51 -2.15 -0.16 -12.50
N LYS A 52 -1.44 0.96 -12.37
CA LYS A 52 -0.96 1.71 -13.54
C LYS A 52 0.06 0.92 -14.33
N GLU A 53 0.94 0.18 -13.66
CA GLU A 53 1.90 -0.68 -14.35
C GLU A 53 1.19 -1.71 -15.23
N LEU A 54 0.09 -2.24 -14.74
CA LEU A 54 -0.71 -3.22 -15.46
C LEU A 54 -1.64 -2.59 -16.49
N LYS A 55 -1.64 -1.25 -16.58
CA LYS A 55 -2.47 -0.48 -17.49
C LYS A 55 -3.96 -0.75 -17.28
N LEU A 56 -4.34 -0.93 -16.03
CA LEU A 56 -5.73 -1.14 -15.64
C LEU A 56 -6.34 0.15 -15.13
N THR A 57 -7.63 0.34 -15.38
CA THR A 57 -8.36 1.45 -14.81
C THR A 57 -8.92 1.05 -13.44
N GLN A 58 -9.26 2.04 -12.64
CA GLN A 58 -9.93 1.80 -11.37
C GLN A 58 -11.21 1.00 -11.55
N LYS A 59 -11.94 1.31 -12.62
CA LYS A 59 -13.20 0.63 -12.95
C LYS A 59 -12.94 -0.85 -13.23
N GLN A 60 -11.89 -1.16 -13.97
CA GLN A 60 -11.55 -2.54 -14.30
C GLN A 60 -11.20 -3.35 -13.05
N VAL A 61 -10.43 -2.75 -12.16
CA VAL A 61 -10.10 -3.42 -10.90
C VAL A 61 -11.35 -3.62 -10.05
N ALA A 62 -12.19 -2.61 -9.97
CA ALA A 62 -13.44 -2.69 -9.22
C ALA A 62 -14.34 -3.80 -9.76
N GLN A 63 -14.44 -3.91 -11.08
CA GLN A 63 -15.26 -4.97 -11.70
C GLN A 63 -14.75 -6.36 -11.36
N LYS A 64 -13.43 -6.55 -11.35
CA LYS A 64 -12.83 -7.83 -10.98
C LYS A 64 -13.18 -8.23 -9.56
N LEU A 65 -13.36 -7.26 -8.69
CA LEU A 65 -13.59 -7.49 -7.26
C LEU A 65 -15.06 -7.41 -6.87
N GLY A 66 -15.94 -7.09 -7.82
CA GLY A 66 -17.35 -6.90 -7.50
C GLY A 66 -17.60 -5.68 -6.64
N ARG A 67 -16.79 -4.65 -6.79
CA ARG A 67 -16.88 -3.41 -6.02
C ARG A 67 -17.12 -2.23 -6.93
N GLU A 68 -17.48 -1.10 -6.35
CA GLU A 68 -17.65 0.14 -7.10
C GLU A 68 -16.31 0.84 -7.31
N GLN A 69 -16.20 1.58 -8.40
CA GLN A 69 -14.99 2.34 -8.69
C GLN A 69 -14.65 3.32 -7.57
N SER A 70 -15.65 3.94 -6.96
CA SER A 70 -15.43 4.89 -5.87
C SER A 70 -14.72 4.25 -4.68
N TYR A 71 -14.97 2.98 -4.43
CA TYR A 71 -14.28 2.24 -3.37
C TYR A 71 -12.78 2.15 -3.66
N ILE A 72 -12.43 1.76 -4.88
CA ILE A 72 -11.02 1.67 -5.28
C ILE A 72 -10.36 3.05 -5.24
N ALA A 73 -11.06 4.07 -5.72
CA ALA A 73 -10.52 5.43 -5.71
C ALA A 73 -10.21 5.91 -4.30
N ARG A 74 -11.07 5.61 -3.33
CA ARG A 74 -10.85 6.01 -1.94
C ARG A 74 -9.67 5.27 -1.32
N ILE A 75 -9.53 3.99 -1.62
CA ILE A 75 -8.41 3.20 -1.14
C ILE A 75 -7.09 3.76 -1.67
N GLU A 76 -7.04 4.06 -2.96
CA GLU A 76 -5.82 4.58 -3.57
C GLU A 76 -5.42 5.94 -3.03
N ARG A 77 -6.38 6.71 -2.54
CA ARG A 77 -6.10 8.01 -1.93
C ARG A 77 -5.80 7.93 -0.44
N GLY A 78 -5.86 6.73 0.13
CA GLY A 78 -5.62 6.57 1.55
C GLY A 78 -6.70 7.18 2.43
N LYS A 79 -7.95 7.18 1.94
CA LYS A 79 -9.08 7.81 2.66
C LYS A 79 -9.95 6.81 3.41
N VAL A 80 -9.64 5.53 3.33
CA VAL A 80 -10.41 4.49 4.03
C VAL A 80 -9.49 3.67 4.90
N ASP A 81 -10.01 3.27 6.05
CA ASP A 81 -9.35 2.31 6.90
C ASP A 81 -9.65 0.92 6.33
N LEU A 82 -8.65 0.32 5.74
CA LEU A 82 -8.80 -0.87 4.92
C LEU A 82 -8.59 -2.14 5.74
N GLN A 83 -9.57 -3.03 5.71
CA GLN A 83 -9.42 -4.33 6.34
C GLN A 83 -8.36 -5.15 5.61
N LEU A 84 -7.59 -5.91 6.38
CA LEU A 84 -6.49 -6.71 5.83
C LEU A 84 -6.95 -7.66 4.73
N THR A 85 -8.05 -8.36 4.95
CA THR A 85 -8.59 -9.30 3.96
C THR A 85 -8.92 -8.60 2.65
N SER A 86 -9.55 -7.44 2.74
CA SER A 86 -9.91 -6.67 1.55
C SER A 86 -8.67 -6.19 0.82
N PHE A 87 -7.67 -5.72 1.57
CA PHE A 87 -6.41 -5.27 1.00
C PHE A 87 -5.70 -6.40 0.26
N LEU A 88 -5.59 -7.57 0.90
CA LEU A 88 -4.92 -8.71 0.29
C LEU A 88 -5.64 -9.20 -0.96
N ARG A 89 -6.96 -9.09 -0.98
CA ARG A 89 -7.75 -9.46 -2.15
C ARG A 89 -7.48 -8.53 -3.33
N ILE A 90 -7.42 -7.24 -3.07
CA ILE A 90 -7.10 -6.25 -4.10
C ILE A 90 -5.67 -6.46 -4.59
N ALA A 91 -4.74 -6.64 -3.67
CA ALA A 91 -3.33 -6.88 -4.01
C ALA A 91 -3.18 -8.12 -4.87
N SER A 92 -3.86 -9.19 -4.51
CA SER A 92 -3.82 -10.44 -5.27
C SER A 92 -4.35 -10.24 -6.70
N ALA A 93 -5.41 -9.46 -6.85
CA ALA A 93 -5.96 -9.15 -8.17
C ALA A 93 -4.97 -8.37 -9.03
N LEU A 94 -4.05 -7.65 -8.40
CA LEU A 94 -3.01 -6.88 -9.09
C LEU A 94 -1.68 -7.63 -9.18
N GLY A 95 -1.65 -8.89 -8.75
CA GLY A 95 -0.45 -9.69 -8.81
C GLY A 95 0.60 -9.35 -7.76
N ILE A 96 0.18 -8.74 -6.66
CA ILE A 96 1.08 -8.43 -5.55
C ILE A 96 0.94 -9.50 -4.49
N SER A 97 2.06 -10.03 -4.04
CA SER A 97 2.11 -11.00 -2.95
C SER A 97 2.81 -10.40 -1.75
N PHE A 98 2.32 -10.73 -0.57
CA PHE A 98 2.96 -10.31 0.67
C PHE A 98 3.40 -11.55 1.43
N ILE A 99 4.68 -11.60 1.73
CA ILE A 99 5.26 -12.75 2.44
C ILE A 99 5.62 -12.30 3.84
N PRO A 100 4.96 -12.84 4.86
CA PRO A 100 5.33 -12.50 6.23
C PRO A 100 6.76 -12.93 6.51
N SER A 101 7.50 -12.11 7.20
CA SER A 101 8.85 -12.45 7.61
C SER A 101 9.00 -12.13 9.09
N VAL A 102 9.82 -12.94 9.75
CA VAL A 102 10.06 -12.77 11.16
C VAL A 102 11.51 -12.34 11.33
N SER A 103 11.72 -11.25 12.07
CA SER A 103 13.05 -10.76 12.34
C SER A 103 13.79 -11.73 13.26
N ALA A 104 15.09 -11.93 13.00
CA ALA A 104 15.94 -12.76 13.86
C ALA A 104 16.04 -12.17 15.27
N SER A 105 15.97 -10.86 15.36
CA SER A 105 15.96 -10.16 16.65
C SER A 105 14.63 -9.41 16.73
N PRO A 106 13.65 -9.97 17.45
CA PRO A 106 12.36 -9.32 17.55
C PRO A 106 12.48 -7.97 18.22
N HIS A 107 11.81 -6.98 17.63
CA HIS A 107 11.74 -5.67 18.21
C HIS A 107 10.67 -5.69 19.28
N VAL A 108 11.09 -5.62 20.52
CA VAL A 108 10.18 -5.47 21.62
C VAL A 108 9.90 -3.99 21.76
N MET A 109 8.64 -3.67 21.62
CA MET A 109 8.23 -2.28 21.75
C MET A 109 7.82 -1.97 23.17
#